data_7eae72ba864251096c81f20627068df5
#
_entry.id   7eae72ba864251096c81f20627068df5
#
_cell.length_a   1.000
_cell.length_b   1.000
_cell.length_c   1.000
_cell.angle_alpha   90.00
_cell.angle_beta   90.00
_cell.angle_gamma   90.00
#
_symmetry.space_group_name_H-M   'P 1'
#
loop_
_entity.id
_entity.type
_entity.pdbx_description
1 polymer ?
#
loop_
_entity_poly.entity_id
_entity_poly.type
_entity_poly.pdbx_seq_one_letter_code
_entity_poly.pdbx_strand_id
1 'polypeptide(L)'
;MAERLKFALFGNIYQAKKSASVKQLISLLAAHDAELYIDTDFYTYLSQELHFDVCPTGLISDSDFQADIAVSMGGDGTFLAAASRVGNKDIPILGINMGRLGFLADVSPEEIKECIDDIYNHTYKIDERSVIEVKYEGPELSGYPYALNEVAVLKRDNSSMISIRVEVNGEFLATYQADGLIINTPTGSTGHALSVGGPIIVPQSGTFCITPVASHSLNARPITLRDQVELTLSVESRNHNFLVAIDGRSEACTEATRLILRRAPYNIKVLQ
;
A
#
# COMPACT_ATOMS: atom_id res chain seq x y z
N MET A 1 -19.64 19.88 -23.60
CA MET A 1 -20.26 19.09 -22.50
C MET A 1 -19.15 18.86 -21.52
N ALA A 2 -19.39 19.04 -20.23
CA ALA A 2 -18.39 18.68 -19.21
C ALA A 2 -18.10 17.19 -19.34
N GLU A 3 -16.83 16.80 -19.14
CA GLU A 3 -16.41 15.41 -19.16
C GLU A 3 -17.05 14.67 -17.98
N ARG A 4 -17.73 13.57 -18.22
CA ARG A 4 -18.37 12.75 -17.20
C ARG A 4 -17.38 11.72 -16.68
N LEU A 5 -16.64 12.08 -15.62
CA LEU A 5 -15.62 11.21 -15.04
C LEU A 5 -16.22 10.11 -14.15
N LYS A 6 -15.53 8.98 -14.08
CA LYS A 6 -15.85 7.83 -13.23
C LYS A 6 -14.94 7.81 -12.01
N PHE A 7 -15.54 7.84 -10.83
CA PHE A 7 -14.82 7.78 -9.56
C PHE A 7 -15.05 6.46 -8.85
N ALA A 8 -13.96 5.80 -8.43
CA ALA A 8 -13.98 4.64 -7.54
C ALA A 8 -13.68 5.10 -6.11
N LEU A 9 -14.65 4.96 -5.19
CA LEU A 9 -14.56 5.47 -3.82
C LEU A 9 -14.32 4.33 -2.83
N PHE A 10 -13.22 4.42 -2.10
CA PHE A 10 -12.82 3.54 -1.00
C PHE A 10 -12.76 4.32 0.30
N GLY A 11 -13.22 3.74 1.41
CA GLY A 11 -13.25 4.46 2.68
C GLY A 11 -13.03 3.57 3.89
N ASN A 12 -12.69 4.21 5.01
CA ASN A 12 -12.51 3.54 6.28
C ASN A 12 -13.81 3.50 7.07
N ILE A 13 -14.30 2.31 7.38
CA ILE A 13 -15.54 2.07 8.13
C ILE A 13 -15.43 2.36 9.64
N TYR A 14 -14.22 2.54 10.16
CA TYR A 14 -13.99 2.78 11.60
C TYR A 14 -13.90 4.26 11.98
N GLN A 15 -14.02 5.20 11.05
CA GLN A 15 -13.86 6.63 11.29
C GLN A 15 -15.17 7.42 11.17
N ALA A 16 -16.21 6.99 11.91
CA ALA A 16 -17.56 7.60 11.90
C ALA A 16 -17.61 9.12 12.13
N LYS A 17 -16.60 9.70 12.79
CA LYS A 17 -16.60 11.11 13.23
C LYS A 17 -16.45 12.16 12.10
N LYS A 18 -16.16 11.75 10.86
CA LYS A 18 -15.90 12.66 9.72
C LYS A 18 -16.88 12.50 8.56
N SER A 19 -18.11 12.16 8.87
CA SER A 19 -19.22 12.03 7.91
C SER A 19 -19.43 13.26 7.02
N ALA A 20 -19.11 14.45 7.53
CA ALA A 20 -19.26 15.72 6.79
C ALA A 20 -18.39 15.76 5.51
N SER A 21 -17.13 15.32 5.59
CA SER A 21 -16.20 15.32 4.45
C SER A 21 -16.61 14.31 3.37
N VAL A 22 -17.17 13.15 3.75
CA VAL A 22 -17.73 12.19 2.80
C VAL A 22 -18.93 12.77 2.08
N LYS A 23 -19.85 13.45 2.82
CA LYS A 23 -21.00 14.15 2.23
C LYS A 23 -20.56 15.25 1.27
N GLN A 24 -19.55 16.02 1.68
CA GLN A 24 -18.99 17.10 0.84
C GLN A 24 -18.46 16.53 -0.48
N LEU A 25 -17.62 15.48 -0.44
CA LEU A 25 -17.10 14.85 -1.64
C LEU A 25 -18.22 14.34 -2.55
N ILE A 26 -19.16 13.56 -2.02
CA ILE A 26 -20.28 13.01 -2.80
C ILE A 26 -21.11 14.13 -3.43
N SER A 27 -21.38 15.22 -2.69
CA SER A 27 -22.12 16.37 -3.22
C SER A 27 -21.38 17.10 -4.34
N LEU A 28 -20.05 17.25 -4.23
CA LEU A 28 -19.23 17.84 -5.28
C LEU A 28 -19.21 16.96 -6.54
N LEU A 29 -19.02 15.66 -6.40
CA LEU A 29 -19.06 14.72 -7.53
C LEU A 29 -20.42 14.69 -8.22
N ALA A 30 -21.51 14.73 -7.44
CA ALA A 30 -22.87 14.83 -7.97
C ALA A 30 -23.12 16.15 -8.73
N ALA A 31 -22.56 17.26 -8.27
CA ALA A 31 -22.68 18.57 -8.95
C ALA A 31 -21.97 18.58 -10.33
N HIS A 32 -20.97 17.71 -10.51
CA HIS A 32 -20.28 17.50 -11.79
C HIS A 32 -20.87 16.36 -12.63
N ASP A 33 -22.00 15.79 -12.26
CA ASP A 33 -22.64 14.62 -12.93
C ASP A 33 -21.69 13.42 -13.06
N ALA A 34 -20.79 13.22 -12.09
CA ALA A 34 -19.84 12.12 -12.07
C ALA A 34 -20.52 10.75 -11.92
N GLU A 35 -19.94 9.71 -12.52
CA GLU A 35 -20.30 8.34 -12.22
C GLU A 35 -19.58 7.88 -10.96
N LEU A 36 -20.35 7.43 -9.96
CA LEU A 36 -19.80 7.06 -8.67
C LEU A 36 -19.89 5.54 -8.44
N TYR A 37 -18.74 4.89 -8.34
CA TYR A 37 -18.60 3.49 -7.95
C TYR A 37 -18.05 3.42 -6.53
N ILE A 38 -18.73 2.69 -5.63
CA ILE A 38 -18.36 2.66 -4.21
C ILE A 38 -18.00 1.24 -3.81
N ASP A 39 -16.91 1.09 -3.05
CA ASP A 39 -16.57 -0.19 -2.40
C ASP A 39 -17.76 -0.69 -1.56
N THR A 40 -18.09 -1.98 -1.68
CA THR A 40 -19.29 -2.57 -1.10
C THR A 40 -19.35 -2.41 0.42
N ASP A 41 -18.23 -2.62 1.10
CA ASP A 41 -18.16 -2.51 2.57
C ASP A 41 -18.33 -1.05 2.99
N PHE A 42 -17.69 -0.13 2.27
CA PHE A 42 -17.83 1.28 2.52
C PHE A 42 -19.24 1.79 2.23
N TYR A 43 -19.87 1.34 1.15
CA TYR A 43 -21.28 1.67 0.86
C TYR A 43 -22.22 1.17 1.95
N THR A 44 -22.03 -0.06 2.41
CA THR A 44 -22.82 -0.63 3.50
C THR A 44 -22.72 0.23 4.76
N TYR A 45 -21.50 0.65 5.09
CA TYR A 45 -21.26 1.56 6.22
C TYR A 45 -21.94 2.93 6.03
N LEU A 46 -21.84 3.54 4.85
CA LEU A 46 -22.50 4.83 4.56
C LEU A 46 -24.02 4.77 4.69
N SER A 47 -24.62 3.70 4.16
CA SER A 47 -26.07 3.56 4.11
C SER A 47 -26.67 3.08 5.44
N GLN A 48 -26.08 2.08 6.10
CA GLN A 48 -26.65 1.45 7.28
C GLN A 48 -26.25 2.14 8.59
N GLU A 49 -24.99 2.56 8.71
CA GLU A 49 -24.48 3.15 9.95
C GLU A 49 -24.61 4.68 9.96
N LEU A 50 -24.30 5.33 8.85
CA LEU A 50 -24.38 6.79 8.74
C LEU A 50 -25.71 7.29 8.18
N HIS A 51 -26.57 6.41 7.70
CA HIS A 51 -27.88 6.71 7.10
C HIS A 51 -27.80 7.75 5.97
N PHE A 52 -26.73 7.63 5.14
CA PHE A 52 -26.57 8.49 3.97
C PHE A 52 -27.39 7.94 2.82
N ASP A 53 -28.21 8.81 2.25
CA ASP A 53 -28.91 8.53 0.99
C ASP A 53 -27.95 8.77 -0.17
N VAL A 54 -27.21 7.74 -0.57
CA VAL A 54 -26.25 7.75 -1.67
C VAL A 54 -26.71 6.78 -2.74
N CYS A 55 -26.88 7.27 -3.96
CA CYS A 55 -27.23 6.45 -5.12
C CYS A 55 -25.98 6.29 -6.00
N PRO A 56 -25.15 5.24 -5.78
CA PRO A 56 -23.99 4.99 -6.61
C PRO A 56 -24.40 4.47 -8.00
N THR A 57 -23.57 4.72 -9.01
CA THR A 57 -23.71 4.12 -10.34
C THR A 57 -23.49 2.60 -10.29
N GLY A 58 -22.60 2.14 -9.39
CA GLY A 58 -22.34 0.72 -9.15
C GLY A 58 -21.57 0.49 -7.86
N LEU A 59 -21.48 -0.80 -7.47
CA LEU A 59 -20.70 -1.23 -6.31
C LEU A 59 -19.45 -2.01 -6.75
N ILE A 60 -18.37 -1.83 -6.01
CA ILE A 60 -17.09 -2.50 -6.23
C ILE A 60 -16.95 -3.62 -5.20
N SER A 61 -17.13 -4.89 -5.60
CA SER A 61 -16.99 -6.06 -4.75
C SER A 61 -15.60 -6.69 -4.79
N ASP A 62 -14.91 -6.53 -5.91
CA ASP A 62 -13.60 -7.13 -6.18
C ASP A 62 -12.66 -6.15 -6.88
N SER A 63 -11.58 -6.65 -7.48
CA SER A 63 -10.62 -5.83 -8.20
C SER A 63 -10.96 -5.66 -9.69
N ASP A 64 -12.10 -6.17 -10.18
CA ASP A 64 -12.54 -5.99 -11.56
C ASP A 64 -13.47 -4.78 -11.68
N PHE A 65 -12.90 -3.59 -11.75
CA PHE A 65 -13.63 -2.33 -11.94
C PHE A 65 -12.85 -1.39 -12.86
N GLN A 66 -13.55 -0.41 -13.41
CA GLN A 66 -13.00 0.66 -14.25
C GLN A 66 -13.39 2.03 -13.67
N ALA A 67 -12.42 2.92 -13.57
CA ALA A 67 -12.61 4.31 -13.15
C ALA A 67 -11.54 5.20 -13.77
N ASP A 68 -11.80 6.49 -13.85
CA ASP A 68 -10.81 7.49 -14.25
C ASP A 68 -9.94 7.90 -13.06
N ILE A 69 -10.54 7.92 -11.86
CA ILE A 69 -9.88 8.28 -10.60
C ILE A 69 -10.39 7.39 -9.47
N ALA A 70 -9.47 6.93 -8.64
CA ALA A 70 -9.80 6.30 -7.36
C ALA A 70 -9.64 7.33 -6.23
N VAL A 71 -10.56 7.32 -5.27
CA VAL A 71 -10.49 8.18 -4.08
C VAL A 71 -10.44 7.31 -2.84
N SER A 72 -9.43 7.50 -2.03
CA SER A 72 -9.27 6.84 -0.73
C SER A 72 -9.58 7.82 0.40
N MET A 73 -10.65 7.56 1.16
CA MET A 73 -11.06 8.36 2.31
C MET A 73 -10.68 7.68 3.62
N GLY A 74 -9.53 8.03 4.19
CA GLY A 74 -9.02 7.39 5.41
C GLY A 74 -7.64 7.85 5.79
N GLY A 75 -6.81 6.96 6.28
CA GLY A 75 -5.37 7.14 6.47
C GLY A 75 -4.59 6.29 5.47
N ASP A 76 -3.26 6.20 5.69
CA ASP A 76 -2.35 5.44 4.81
C ASP A 76 -2.78 3.98 4.64
N GLY A 77 -3.31 3.31 5.67
CA GLY A 77 -3.83 1.95 5.55
C GLY A 77 -5.01 1.80 4.58
N THR A 78 -5.91 2.80 4.54
CA THR A 78 -7.03 2.83 3.57
C THR A 78 -6.49 3.07 2.16
N PHE A 79 -5.48 3.93 2.03
CA PHE A 79 -4.80 4.18 0.76
C PHE A 79 -4.13 2.90 0.22
N LEU A 80 -3.41 2.15 1.07
CA LEU A 80 -2.80 0.88 0.69
C LEU A 80 -3.84 -0.15 0.24
N ALA A 81 -4.99 -0.22 0.92
CA ALA A 81 -6.10 -1.08 0.50
C ALA A 81 -6.65 -0.66 -0.87
N ALA A 82 -6.88 0.63 -1.10
CA ALA A 82 -7.30 1.16 -2.40
C ALA A 82 -6.26 0.86 -3.49
N ALA A 83 -4.97 1.09 -3.21
CA ALA A 83 -3.87 0.81 -4.14
C ALA A 83 -3.81 -0.68 -4.54
N SER A 84 -4.05 -1.60 -3.61
CA SER A 84 -4.11 -3.03 -3.91
C SER A 84 -5.29 -3.42 -4.82
N ARG A 85 -6.41 -2.68 -4.75
CA ARG A 85 -7.59 -2.88 -5.62
C ARG A 85 -7.39 -2.24 -6.99
N VAL A 86 -6.74 -1.10 -7.05
CA VAL A 86 -6.33 -0.44 -8.30
C VAL A 86 -5.30 -1.30 -9.05
N GLY A 87 -4.25 -1.76 -8.37
CA GLY A 87 -3.24 -2.61 -8.99
C GLY A 87 -2.62 -1.97 -10.24
N ASN A 88 -2.57 -2.73 -11.33
CA ASN A 88 -1.97 -2.33 -12.60
C ASN A 88 -2.95 -1.61 -13.57
N LYS A 89 -4.10 -1.11 -13.09
CA LYS A 89 -5.12 -0.46 -13.96
C LYS A 89 -4.76 0.95 -14.40
N ASP A 90 -3.64 1.48 -13.95
CA ASP A 90 -3.16 2.83 -14.30
C ASP A 90 -4.08 3.98 -13.82
N ILE A 91 -4.96 3.69 -12.84
CA ILE A 91 -5.91 4.65 -12.28
C ILE A 91 -5.19 5.48 -11.20
N PRO A 92 -5.15 6.82 -11.29
CA PRO A 92 -4.59 7.67 -10.25
C PRO A 92 -5.46 7.66 -8.99
N ILE A 93 -4.80 7.71 -7.81
CA ILE A 93 -5.45 7.64 -6.50
C ILE A 93 -5.31 8.98 -5.80
N LEU A 94 -6.42 9.59 -5.44
CA LEU A 94 -6.50 10.75 -4.55
C LEU A 94 -6.63 10.25 -3.10
N GLY A 95 -5.69 10.60 -2.23
CA GLY A 95 -5.70 10.24 -0.82
C GLY A 95 -6.23 11.34 0.07
N ILE A 96 -7.47 11.24 0.56
CA ILE A 96 -8.09 12.20 1.48
C ILE A 96 -7.91 11.72 2.91
N ASN A 97 -7.18 12.47 3.71
CA ASN A 97 -6.90 12.14 5.11
C ASN A 97 -8.12 12.41 6.00
N MET A 98 -8.61 11.36 6.63
CA MET A 98 -9.75 11.44 7.55
C MET A 98 -9.31 11.39 9.03
N GLY A 99 -8.00 11.42 9.32
CA GLY A 99 -7.47 11.24 10.67
C GLY A 99 -6.25 12.09 10.97
N ARG A 100 -5.20 11.43 11.42
CA ARG A 100 -3.86 12.04 11.56
C ARG A 100 -3.22 12.10 10.18
N LEU A 101 -2.55 13.20 9.88
CA LEU A 101 -1.81 13.37 8.63
C LEU A 101 -0.85 12.20 8.44
N GLY A 102 -0.94 11.56 7.28
CA GLY A 102 -0.08 10.47 6.82
C GLY A 102 0.91 10.95 5.76
N PHE A 103 1.56 10.00 5.11
CA PHE A 103 2.50 10.25 4.02
C PHE A 103 1.93 9.87 2.64
N LEU A 104 0.79 9.17 2.62
CA LEU A 104 0.11 8.73 1.40
C LEU A 104 -1.23 9.46 1.20
N ALA A 105 -2.04 9.54 2.26
CA ALA A 105 -3.25 10.34 2.27
C ALA A 105 -2.90 11.72 2.86
N ASP A 106 -2.55 12.67 2.01
CA ASP A 106 -2.02 13.99 2.38
C ASP A 106 -3.01 15.14 2.13
N VAL A 107 -4.08 14.90 1.38
CA VAL A 107 -5.14 15.90 1.16
C VAL A 107 -6.02 16.01 2.40
N SER A 108 -6.12 17.22 2.95
CA SER A 108 -7.00 17.49 4.09
C SER A 108 -8.48 17.60 3.65
N PRO A 109 -9.45 17.43 4.57
CA PRO A 109 -10.87 17.61 4.26
C PRO A 109 -11.22 18.99 3.72
N GLU A 110 -10.49 20.00 4.11
CA GLU A 110 -10.69 21.40 3.70
C GLU A 110 -10.29 21.62 2.23
N GLU A 111 -9.36 20.82 1.71
CA GLU A 111 -8.83 20.92 0.35
C GLU A 111 -9.63 20.09 -0.67
N ILE A 112 -10.62 19.29 -0.24
CA ILE A 112 -11.42 18.41 -1.12
C ILE A 112 -11.97 19.17 -2.33
N LYS A 113 -12.52 20.37 -2.11
CA LYS A 113 -13.12 21.16 -3.20
C LYS A 113 -12.09 21.58 -4.23
N GLU A 114 -10.94 22.07 -3.79
CA GLU A 114 -9.84 22.49 -4.66
C GLU A 114 -9.32 21.32 -5.48
N CYS A 115 -9.09 20.16 -4.84
CA CYS A 115 -8.65 18.94 -5.55
C CYS A 115 -9.66 18.48 -6.61
N ILE A 116 -10.97 18.54 -6.34
CA ILE A 116 -11.98 18.18 -7.35
C ILE A 116 -11.99 19.20 -8.49
N ASP A 117 -11.89 20.49 -8.19
CA ASP A 117 -11.79 21.54 -9.21
C ASP A 117 -10.53 21.33 -10.09
N ASP A 118 -9.38 21.00 -9.49
CA ASP A 118 -8.13 20.70 -10.21
C ASP A 118 -8.24 19.46 -11.11
N ILE A 119 -8.95 18.42 -10.66
CA ILE A 119 -9.21 17.23 -11.48
C ILE A 119 -9.97 17.62 -12.76
N TYR A 120 -11.06 18.36 -12.65
CA TYR A 120 -11.86 18.75 -13.79
C TYR A 120 -11.18 19.80 -14.67
N ASN A 121 -10.24 20.58 -14.13
CA ASN A 121 -9.42 21.54 -14.87
C ASN A 121 -8.12 20.94 -15.43
N HIS A 122 -7.82 19.65 -15.14
CA HIS A 122 -6.57 18.97 -15.49
C HIS A 122 -5.31 19.71 -15.01
N THR A 123 -5.37 20.31 -13.81
CA THR A 123 -4.26 21.07 -13.19
C THR A 123 -3.50 20.28 -12.13
N TYR A 124 -3.93 19.06 -11.83
CA TYR A 124 -3.27 18.16 -10.88
C TYR A 124 -1.94 17.57 -11.40
N LYS A 125 -1.13 17.07 -10.48
CA LYS A 125 0.11 16.35 -10.76
C LYS A 125 -0.03 14.87 -10.44
N ILE A 126 0.72 14.04 -11.13
CA ILE A 126 0.84 12.62 -10.83
C ILE A 126 2.23 12.36 -10.25
N ASP A 127 2.25 11.75 -9.07
CA ASP A 127 3.45 11.20 -8.46
C ASP A 127 3.43 9.66 -8.61
N GLU A 128 4.42 9.13 -9.32
CA GLU A 128 4.52 7.70 -9.58
C GLU A 128 5.31 6.99 -8.49
N ARG A 129 4.69 6.01 -7.83
CA ARG A 129 5.27 5.23 -6.73
C ARG A 129 5.61 3.82 -7.19
N SER A 130 6.87 3.43 -6.98
CA SER A 130 7.33 2.07 -7.27
C SER A 130 6.64 1.04 -6.36
N VAL A 131 6.49 -0.17 -6.88
CA VAL A 131 5.83 -1.29 -6.20
C VAL A 131 6.79 -2.48 -6.20
N ILE A 132 6.83 -3.25 -5.10
CA ILE A 132 7.52 -4.54 -5.03
C ILE A 132 6.59 -5.64 -5.51
N GLU A 133 7.02 -6.46 -6.46
CA GLU A 133 6.40 -7.73 -6.81
C GLU A 133 7.04 -8.85 -5.99
N VAL A 134 6.23 -9.72 -5.43
CA VAL A 134 6.66 -10.89 -4.66
C VAL A 134 6.33 -12.16 -5.45
N LYS A 135 7.35 -12.95 -5.78
CA LYS A 135 7.19 -14.30 -6.33
C LYS A 135 7.66 -15.33 -5.32
N TYR A 136 7.18 -16.54 -5.48
CA TYR A 136 7.47 -17.64 -4.58
C TYR A 136 8.03 -18.83 -5.33
N GLU A 137 9.02 -19.49 -4.74
CA GLU A 137 9.38 -20.87 -5.05
C GLU A 137 8.93 -21.73 -3.87
N GLY A 138 8.15 -22.79 -4.13
CA GLY A 138 7.53 -23.61 -3.11
C GLY A 138 6.03 -23.28 -2.91
N PRO A 139 5.47 -23.48 -1.70
CA PRO A 139 4.08 -23.14 -1.41
C PRO A 139 3.77 -21.68 -1.67
N GLU A 140 2.72 -21.41 -2.44
CA GLU A 140 2.29 -20.05 -2.78
C GLU A 140 1.53 -19.41 -1.62
N LEU A 141 1.66 -18.09 -1.48
CA LEU A 141 0.80 -17.27 -0.63
C LEU A 141 -0.51 -16.97 -1.37
N SER A 142 -1.60 -16.90 -0.63
CA SER A 142 -2.94 -16.71 -1.22
C SER A 142 -3.26 -15.25 -1.50
N GLY A 143 -2.49 -14.32 -0.93
CA GLY A 143 -2.76 -12.89 -0.98
C GLY A 143 -2.28 -12.18 -2.25
N TYR A 144 -2.63 -10.91 -2.36
CA TYR A 144 -2.16 -10.03 -3.43
C TYR A 144 -0.63 -9.83 -3.34
N PRO A 145 0.14 -10.22 -4.37
CA PRO A 145 1.60 -10.38 -4.29
C PRO A 145 2.37 -9.08 -4.57
N TYR A 146 1.81 -7.93 -4.27
CA TYR A 146 2.44 -6.64 -4.52
C TYR A 146 2.39 -5.76 -3.28
N ALA A 147 3.48 -5.02 -3.02
CA ALA A 147 3.61 -4.07 -1.94
C ALA A 147 3.94 -2.66 -2.45
N LEU A 148 3.14 -1.68 -2.03
CA LEU A 148 3.45 -0.27 -2.23
C LEU A 148 4.44 0.22 -1.16
N ASN A 149 4.30 -0.24 0.08
CA ASN A 149 5.20 0.10 1.18
C ASN A 149 6.32 -0.92 1.34
N GLU A 150 6.01 -2.13 1.83
CA GLU A 150 7.03 -3.08 2.20
C GLU A 150 6.59 -4.54 2.18
N VAL A 151 7.59 -5.41 2.07
CA VAL A 151 7.53 -6.82 2.38
C VAL A 151 8.35 -7.09 3.64
N ALA A 152 7.70 -7.54 4.71
CA ALA A 152 8.36 -7.89 5.96
C ALA A 152 8.37 -9.41 6.15
N VAL A 153 9.56 -9.95 6.34
CA VAL A 153 9.78 -11.35 6.77
C VAL A 153 10.00 -11.32 8.27
N LEU A 154 9.14 -11.97 9.04
CA LEU A 154 9.12 -11.86 10.49
C LEU A 154 9.13 -13.26 11.13
N LYS A 155 9.73 -13.38 12.31
CA LYS A 155 9.57 -14.57 13.13
C LYS A 155 8.10 -14.75 13.51
N ARG A 156 7.64 -15.99 13.54
CA ARG A 156 6.29 -16.32 14.01
C ARG A 156 6.24 -16.49 15.52
N ASP A 157 7.26 -17.10 16.07
CA ASP A 157 7.31 -17.44 17.50
C ASP A 157 8.21 -16.50 18.30
N ASN A 158 7.84 -16.22 19.53
CA ASN A 158 8.52 -15.25 20.39
C ASN A 158 9.89 -15.71 20.92
N SER A 159 10.21 -16.99 20.81
CA SER A 159 11.33 -17.61 21.56
C SER A 159 12.68 -17.62 20.87
N SER A 160 12.76 -17.39 19.57
CA SER A 160 14.05 -17.41 18.84
C SER A 160 14.05 -16.47 17.65
N MET A 161 15.22 -15.94 17.32
CA MET A 161 15.47 -15.25 16.07
C MET A 161 15.39 -16.24 14.89
N ILE A 162 15.17 -15.69 13.72
CA ILE A 162 15.26 -16.40 12.44
C ILE A 162 16.53 -16.01 11.71
N SER A 163 17.01 -16.90 10.85
CA SER A 163 18.15 -16.69 9.98
C SER A 163 17.64 -16.43 8.58
N ILE A 164 17.86 -15.23 8.04
CA ILE A 164 17.38 -14.81 6.73
C ILE A 164 18.58 -14.60 5.83
N ARG A 165 18.76 -15.49 4.86
CA ARG A 165 19.78 -15.38 3.81
C ARG A 165 19.22 -14.51 2.69
N VAL A 166 20.00 -13.50 2.28
CA VAL A 166 19.68 -12.56 1.21
C VAL A 166 20.68 -12.71 0.08
N GLU A 167 20.17 -12.84 -1.14
CA GLU A 167 20.92 -12.77 -2.38
C GLU A 167 20.42 -11.62 -3.25
N VAL A 168 21.32 -10.98 -3.98
CA VAL A 168 21.05 -9.89 -4.93
C VAL A 168 21.48 -10.36 -6.31
N ASN A 169 20.56 -10.48 -7.26
CA ASN A 169 20.81 -11.00 -8.61
C ASN A 169 21.52 -12.37 -8.61
N GLY A 170 21.16 -13.23 -7.65
CA GLY A 170 21.77 -14.55 -7.48
C GLY A 170 23.10 -14.57 -6.71
N GLU A 171 23.67 -13.43 -6.33
CA GLU A 171 24.89 -13.34 -5.55
C GLU A 171 24.60 -13.14 -4.06
N PHE A 172 25.31 -13.85 -3.20
CA PHE A 172 25.16 -13.76 -1.75
C PHE A 172 25.50 -12.35 -1.26
N LEU A 173 24.56 -11.72 -0.55
CA LEU A 173 24.76 -10.43 0.11
C LEU A 173 25.11 -10.62 1.59
N ALA A 174 24.21 -11.22 2.34
CA ALA A 174 24.33 -11.36 3.79
C ALA A 174 23.37 -12.40 4.34
N THR A 175 23.64 -12.87 5.57
CA THR A 175 22.67 -13.61 6.39
C THR A 175 22.38 -12.81 7.65
N TYR A 176 21.11 -12.48 7.87
CA TYR A 176 20.65 -11.74 9.03
C TYR A 176 20.10 -12.70 10.08
N GLN A 177 20.67 -12.65 11.29
CA GLN A 177 20.05 -13.26 12.47
C GLN A 177 19.29 -12.17 13.21
N ALA A 178 17.95 -12.21 13.15
CA ALA A 178 17.10 -11.12 13.58
C ALA A 178 15.69 -11.61 13.93
N ASP A 179 14.88 -10.73 14.48
CA ASP A 179 13.44 -10.96 14.62
C ASP A 179 12.70 -10.87 13.27
N GLY A 180 13.34 -10.23 12.30
CA GLY A 180 12.84 -10.14 10.93
C GLY A 180 13.70 -9.28 10.03
N LEU A 181 13.23 -9.11 8.79
CA LEU A 181 13.83 -8.27 7.76
C LEU A 181 12.73 -7.59 6.97
N ILE A 182 12.86 -6.28 6.78
CA ILE A 182 11.92 -5.48 5.99
C ILE A 182 12.59 -5.06 4.70
N ILE A 183 11.94 -5.31 3.57
CA ILE A 183 12.31 -4.79 2.27
C ILE A 183 11.24 -3.78 1.87
N ASN A 184 11.60 -2.50 1.83
CA ASN A 184 10.66 -1.42 1.54
C ASN A 184 11.01 -0.64 0.29
N THR A 185 9.97 -0.09 -0.34
CA THR A 185 10.06 0.96 -1.35
C THR A 185 10.42 2.30 -0.68
N PRO A 186 10.74 3.35 -1.43
CA PRO A 186 10.86 4.70 -0.87
C PRO A 186 9.57 5.14 -0.14
N THR A 187 8.41 4.80 -0.67
CA THR A 187 7.10 5.08 -0.04
C THR A 187 7.00 4.43 1.34
N GLY A 188 7.37 3.16 1.47
CA GLY A 188 7.37 2.44 2.75
C GLY A 188 8.46 2.84 3.73
N SER A 189 9.41 3.71 3.33
CA SER A 189 10.48 4.17 4.23
C SER A 189 9.96 4.93 5.46
N THR A 190 8.75 5.51 5.38
CA THR A 190 8.06 6.18 6.48
C THR A 190 7.07 5.27 7.22
N GLY A 191 6.93 4.01 6.79
CA GLY A 191 6.09 2.97 7.40
C GLY A 191 6.81 2.15 8.48
N HIS A 192 6.67 0.84 8.43
CA HIS A 192 7.25 -0.09 9.40
C HIS A 192 8.79 0.02 9.47
N ALA A 193 9.46 0.22 8.33
CA ALA A 193 10.92 0.37 8.27
C ALA A 193 11.43 1.53 9.14
N LEU A 194 10.70 2.66 9.21
CA LEU A 194 11.07 3.81 10.04
C LEU A 194 11.14 3.43 11.54
N SER A 195 10.18 2.64 12.00
CA SER A 195 10.08 2.25 13.41
C SER A 195 11.23 1.36 13.90
N VAL A 196 11.96 0.73 12.97
CA VAL A 196 13.10 -0.15 13.26
C VAL A 196 14.45 0.47 12.84
N GLY A 197 14.47 1.77 12.58
CA GLY A 197 15.69 2.54 12.29
C GLY A 197 16.09 2.58 10.82
N GLY A 198 15.15 2.30 9.90
CA GLY A 198 15.34 2.54 8.47
C GLY A 198 15.45 4.04 8.14
N PRO A 199 16.15 4.42 7.06
CA PRO A 199 16.25 5.80 6.62
C PRO A 199 14.95 6.29 5.96
N ILE A 200 14.67 7.59 6.03
CA ILE A 200 13.66 8.24 5.19
C ILE A 200 14.23 8.39 3.79
N ILE A 201 13.50 7.92 2.79
CA ILE A 201 13.93 7.87 1.39
C ILE A 201 12.95 8.68 0.54
N VAL A 202 13.49 9.53 -0.33
CA VAL A 202 12.67 10.33 -1.27
C VAL A 202 11.91 9.40 -2.23
N PRO A 203 10.60 9.62 -2.45
CA PRO A 203 9.75 8.70 -3.21
C PRO A 203 10.28 8.30 -4.59
N GLN A 204 10.83 9.23 -5.37
CA GLN A 204 11.31 8.97 -6.74
C GLN A 204 12.77 8.50 -6.82
N SER A 205 13.38 8.06 -5.71
CA SER A 205 14.80 7.68 -5.67
C SER A 205 15.16 6.41 -6.46
N GLY A 206 14.17 5.59 -6.86
CA GLY A 206 14.40 4.35 -7.61
C GLY A 206 15.20 3.32 -6.81
N THR A 207 14.85 3.14 -5.53
CA THR A 207 15.60 2.27 -4.61
C THR A 207 14.69 1.35 -3.82
N PHE A 208 15.27 0.23 -3.34
CA PHE A 208 14.74 -0.57 -2.24
C PHE A 208 15.66 -0.46 -1.04
N CYS A 209 15.11 -0.55 0.16
CA CYS A 209 15.88 -0.59 1.38
C CYS A 209 15.64 -1.91 2.12
N ILE A 210 16.72 -2.54 2.57
CA ILE A 210 16.72 -3.74 3.40
C ILE A 210 17.00 -3.30 4.83
N THR A 211 16.05 -3.45 5.74
CA THR A 211 16.16 -3.01 7.13
C THR A 211 15.95 -4.19 8.08
N PRO A 212 16.95 -4.60 8.87
CA PRO A 212 16.80 -5.68 9.84
C PRO A 212 15.97 -5.23 11.05
N VAL A 213 15.14 -6.15 11.57
CA VAL A 213 14.34 -5.95 12.78
C VAL A 213 15.03 -6.62 13.95
N ALA A 214 15.43 -5.85 14.96
CA ALA A 214 16.08 -6.34 16.19
C ALA A 214 17.21 -7.35 15.89
N SER A 215 18.14 -6.98 15.01
CA SER A 215 19.27 -7.83 14.63
C SER A 215 20.17 -8.18 15.82
N HIS A 216 20.62 -9.42 15.88
CA HIS A 216 21.65 -9.86 16.85
C HIS A 216 23.01 -9.20 16.58
N SER A 217 23.33 -8.93 15.33
CA SER A 217 24.58 -8.26 14.95
C SER A 217 24.52 -6.77 15.24
N LEU A 218 25.41 -6.29 16.10
CA LEU A 218 25.55 -4.87 16.42
C LEU A 218 25.99 -4.02 15.22
N ASN A 219 26.57 -4.61 14.20
CA ASN A 219 27.07 -3.96 12.99
C ASN A 219 26.06 -3.97 11.84
N ALA A 220 24.94 -4.65 11.97
CA ALA A 220 23.89 -4.63 10.94
C ALA A 220 23.31 -3.21 10.80
N ARG A 221 23.25 -2.75 9.57
CA ARG A 221 22.66 -1.44 9.19
C ARG A 221 21.72 -1.64 8.02
N PRO A 222 20.73 -0.77 7.84
CA PRO A 222 19.95 -0.74 6.63
C PRO A 222 20.83 -0.59 5.39
N ILE A 223 20.48 -1.31 4.33
CA ILE A 223 21.19 -1.27 3.04
C ILE A 223 20.20 -0.77 1.99
N THR A 224 20.54 0.31 1.29
CA THR A 224 19.77 0.83 0.16
C THR A 224 20.40 0.35 -1.14
N LEU A 225 19.58 -0.24 -2.02
CA LEU A 225 19.96 -0.77 -3.32
C LEU A 225 19.11 -0.10 -4.41
N ARG A 226 19.54 -0.16 -5.67
CA ARG A 226 18.68 0.21 -6.80
C ARG A 226 17.51 -0.75 -6.89
N ASP A 227 16.32 -0.27 -7.26
CA ASP A 227 15.11 -1.10 -7.36
C ASP A 227 15.08 -2.04 -8.59
N GLN A 228 16.11 -1.96 -9.44
CA GLN A 228 16.29 -2.81 -10.62
C GLN A 228 16.98 -4.14 -10.30
N VAL A 229 17.16 -4.47 -9.02
CA VAL A 229 17.71 -5.75 -8.58
C VAL A 229 16.60 -6.76 -8.29
N GLU A 230 16.95 -8.02 -8.38
CA GLU A 230 16.16 -9.13 -7.84
C GLU A 230 16.74 -9.55 -6.49
N LEU A 231 15.91 -9.55 -5.46
CA LEU A 231 16.28 -10.01 -4.12
C LEU A 231 15.69 -11.39 -3.89
N THR A 232 16.51 -12.35 -3.51
CA THR A 232 16.06 -13.68 -3.12
C THR A 232 16.27 -13.87 -1.62
N LEU A 233 15.20 -14.28 -0.92
CA LEU A 233 15.21 -14.51 0.52
C LEU A 233 14.91 -15.97 0.82
N SER A 234 15.78 -16.60 1.62
CA SER A 234 15.60 -17.94 2.19
C SER A 234 15.64 -17.82 3.71
N VAL A 235 14.74 -18.50 4.40
CA VAL A 235 14.57 -18.38 5.84
C VAL A 235 14.78 -19.73 6.53
N GLU A 236 15.55 -19.72 7.60
CA GLU A 236 15.68 -20.84 8.53
C GLU A 236 15.17 -20.40 9.91
N SER A 237 14.31 -21.19 10.52
CA SER A 237 13.77 -20.95 11.86
C SER A 237 13.69 -22.23 12.66
N ARG A 238 13.74 -22.15 13.99
CA ARG A 238 13.71 -23.32 14.87
C ARG A 238 12.46 -24.19 14.66
N ASN A 239 11.32 -23.58 14.38
CA ASN A 239 10.03 -24.26 14.21
C ASN A 239 9.64 -24.43 12.74
N HIS A 240 10.59 -24.24 11.82
CA HIS A 240 10.41 -24.42 10.38
C HIS A 240 9.29 -23.56 9.78
N ASN A 241 8.95 -22.42 10.42
CA ASN A 241 7.91 -21.50 9.97
C ASN A 241 8.30 -20.04 10.26
N PHE A 242 7.73 -19.15 9.46
CA PHE A 242 7.88 -17.68 9.60
C PHE A 242 6.63 -16.97 9.08
N LEU A 243 6.58 -15.66 9.19
CA LEU A 243 5.52 -14.83 8.64
C LEU A 243 6.06 -13.98 7.50
N VAL A 244 5.26 -13.84 6.45
CA VAL A 244 5.46 -12.82 5.41
C VAL A 244 4.32 -11.84 5.49
N ALA A 245 4.61 -10.56 5.65
CA ALA A 245 3.64 -9.48 5.63
C ALA A 245 3.89 -8.59 4.41
N ILE A 246 2.87 -8.43 3.55
CA ILE A 246 2.90 -7.57 2.36
C ILE A 246 1.92 -6.41 2.60
N ASP A 247 2.43 -5.19 2.81
CA ASP A 247 1.63 -4.03 3.20
C ASP A 247 0.66 -4.35 4.36
N GLY A 248 1.17 -5.02 5.41
CA GLY A 248 0.42 -5.39 6.62
C GLY A 248 -0.46 -6.65 6.50
N ARG A 249 -0.62 -7.24 5.31
CA ARG A 249 -1.33 -8.51 5.12
C ARG A 249 -0.38 -9.67 5.38
N SER A 250 -0.57 -10.38 6.49
CA SER A 250 0.36 -11.41 6.97
C SER A 250 -0.11 -12.81 6.63
N GLU A 251 0.78 -13.65 6.12
CA GLU A 251 0.59 -15.08 5.90
C GLU A 251 1.71 -15.90 6.52
N ALA A 252 1.38 -17.10 6.98
CA ALA A 252 2.36 -18.04 7.53
C ALA A 252 3.03 -18.84 6.41
N CYS A 253 4.36 -18.87 6.44
CA CYS A 253 5.20 -19.62 5.51
C CYS A 253 6.02 -20.69 6.22
N THR A 254 6.48 -21.67 5.45
CA THR A 254 7.46 -22.66 5.90
C THR A 254 8.83 -22.39 5.28
N GLU A 255 9.89 -22.97 5.80
CA GLU A 255 11.26 -22.86 5.26
C GLU A 255 11.38 -23.35 3.81
N ALA A 256 10.40 -24.13 3.31
CA ALA A 256 10.34 -24.55 1.91
C ALA A 256 9.95 -23.39 0.97
N THR A 257 9.45 -22.26 1.50
CA THR A 257 9.08 -21.09 0.72
C THR A 257 10.31 -20.18 0.57
N ARG A 258 10.71 -19.94 -0.67
CA ARG A 258 11.73 -18.98 -1.04
C ARG A 258 11.06 -17.78 -1.69
N LEU A 259 11.38 -16.58 -1.24
CA LEU A 259 10.78 -15.34 -1.74
C LEU A 259 11.70 -14.69 -2.76
N ILE A 260 11.14 -14.25 -3.87
CA ILE A 260 11.83 -13.50 -4.91
C ILE A 260 11.13 -12.14 -5.03
N LEU A 261 11.85 -11.07 -4.68
CA LEU A 261 11.34 -9.71 -4.66
C LEU A 261 11.99 -8.90 -5.78
N ARG A 262 11.19 -8.19 -6.56
CA ARG A 262 11.66 -7.33 -7.63
C ARG A 262 10.71 -6.15 -7.81
N ARG A 263 11.13 -5.15 -8.58
CA ARG A 263 10.26 -4.08 -8.99
C ARG A 263 9.12 -4.63 -9.86
N ALA A 264 7.89 -4.25 -9.54
CA ALA A 264 6.73 -4.54 -10.37
C ALA A 264 6.83 -3.82 -11.73
N PRO A 265 6.18 -4.35 -12.79
CA PRO A 265 6.20 -3.74 -14.12
C PRO A 265 5.32 -2.49 -14.24
N TYR A 266 4.70 -2.06 -13.14
CA TYR A 266 3.83 -0.89 -13.06
C TYR A 266 4.13 -0.06 -11.81
N ASN A 267 3.69 1.19 -11.81
CA ASN A 267 3.71 2.09 -10.65
C ASN A 267 2.28 2.36 -10.18
N ILE A 268 2.13 2.74 -8.92
CA ILE A 268 0.89 3.35 -8.42
C ILE A 268 0.99 4.86 -8.65
N LYS A 269 -0.03 5.43 -9.29
CA LYS A 269 -0.17 6.86 -9.53
C LYS A 269 -0.87 7.52 -8.34
N VAL A 270 -0.22 8.48 -7.71
CA VAL A 270 -0.79 9.30 -6.63
C VAL A 270 -1.09 10.68 -7.19
N LEU A 271 -2.31 11.14 -6.99
CA LEU A 271 -2.76 12.45 -7.43
C LEU A 271 -2.40 13.49 -6.36
N GLN A 272 -1.74 14.59 -6.80
CA GLN A 272 -1.29 15.70 -5.96
C GLN A 272 -1.75 17.05 -6.53
#